data_c24d837ee03df6b90877c6fcab7e4464
#
_entry.id   c24d837ee03df6b90877c6fcab7e4464
#
_cell.length_a   1.000
_cell.length_b   1.000
_cell.length_c   1.000
_cell.angle_alpha   90.00
_cell.angle_beta   90.00
_cell.angle_gamma   90.00
#
_symmetry.space_group_name_H-M   'P 1'
#
loop_
_entity.id
_entity.type
_entity.pdbx_description
1 polymer ?
#
loop_
_entity_poly.entity_id
_entity_poly.type
_entity_poly.pdbx_seq_one_letter_code
_entity_poly.pdbx_strand_id
1 'polypeptide(L)'
;MSARTPESERAAAARGTVVIDDLPADATAPAHRRLGLALVVIATAQLMVVLDATIVNVALPHIQTALGFSGSGLEWVVNAYALTFGGLLLLGGRAGDILGRRRVFIAGIILFSAASLLGGFATTEAWLLAARALQGVGGAIVAPTALSLITTTFPEGPPRNRAMGVYAAMSIGGAAVGLLAGGLLTTYFSWRWVLFVNVPIGIVVALLAPRAIGVSERLRGRRFDLPGAATSTLGLVALVYGLSSAATSPNGVSHWGDNKVVFSLAAAVVLLVSFVIIEARSSHALMPLRIFSNRSRSGAYLIMLCVGTAMFGMFFFLTIFVQTVWGYSPLKTGVAYLPMVATIMLMAGVSSQLVPRIGARPLLLAASATTAVGMFWLSRISEHSTYTGGLLGPMLVTAAGLGTLFMPATLVALSKVDDKDAGLASSLVNTGQQVGGSIGLALLGTVAWTVVANTVRSSAKAAAAHAGQVVHGNAAQAKAAIYDHALAVGFSRGFEVSAGIMLLALIVTIAMIRVKREDLAGVQPIPG
;
A
#
# COMPACT_ATOMS: atom_id res chain seq x y z
N MET A 1 -14.14 -39.95 -63.25
CA MET A 1 -13.24 -40.93 -62.64
C MET A 1 -11.83 -40.69 -63.17
N SER A 2 -10.99 -40.02 -62.41
CA SER A 2 -9.57 -39.83 -62.72
C SER A 2 -8.77 -40.36 -61.52
N ALA A 3 -8.06 -41.45 -61.75
CA ALA A 3 -7.26 -42.15 -60.78
C ALA A 3 -6.02 -41.29 -60.41
N ARG A 4 -5.81 -41.02 -59.14
CA ARG A 4 -4.58 -40.44 -58.65
C ARG A 4 -3.52 -41.55 -58.57
N THR A 5 -2.36 -41.29 -59.13
CA THR A 5 -1.24 -42.19 -59.15
C THR A 5 -0.50 -42.26 -57.81
N PRO A 6 0.10 -43.42 -57.44
CA PRO A 6 0.75 -43.61 -56.13
C PRO A 6 2.03 -42.78 -55.87
N GLU A 7 2.52 -42.03 -56.83
CA GLU A 7 3.71 -41.20 -56.70
C GLU A 7 3.46 -39.87 -55.99
N SER A 8 2.19 -39.37 -55.96
CA SER A 8 1.85 -38.14 -55.24
C SER A 8 1.77 -38.32 -53.74
N GLU A 9 1.56 -39.52 -53.23
CA GLU A 9 1.54 -39.82 -51.80
C GLU A 9 2.94 -40.00 -51.20
N ARG A 10 3.91 -40.46 -52.00
CA ARG A 10 5.31 -40.60 -51.55
C ARG A 10 6.04 -39.26 -51.46
N ALA A 11 5.64 -38.24 -52.21
CA ALA A 11 6.20 -36.88 -52.17
C ALA A 11 5.69 -36.06 -51.00
N ALA A 12 4.54 -36.42 -50.41
CA ALA A 12 4.00 -35.75 -49.19
C ALA A 12 4.60 -36.30 -47.89
N ALA A 13 5.08 -37.54 -47.88
CA ALA A 13 5.70 -38.16 -46.70
C ALA A 13 7.18 -37.78 -46.50
N ALA A 14 7.83 -37.15 -47.48
CA ALA A 14 9.24 -36.73 -47.41
C ALA A 14 9.48 -35.30 -46.94
N ARG A 15 8.44 -34.56 -46.48
CA ARG A 15 8.61 -33.23 -45.86
C ARG A 15 8.57 -33.32 -44.37
N GLY A 16 9.72 -33.64 -43.82
CA GLY A 16 10.25 -33.02 -42.61
C GLY A 16 9.53 -33.33 -41.32
N THR A 17 9.72 -34.51 -40.78
CA THR A 17 9.92 -34.62 -39.34
C THR A 17 11.23 -33.91 -39.01
N VAL A 18 11.15 -32.63 -38.64
CA VAL A 18 12.27 -31.96 -37.98
C VAL A 18 12.41 -32.67 -36.64
N VAL A 19 13.41 -33.53 -36.53
CA VAL A 19 13.86 -34.10 -35.26
C VAL A 19 14.39 -32.94 -34.43
N ILE A 20 13.66 -32.57 -33.38
CA ILE A 20 14.00 -31.47 -32.43
C ILE A 20 15.15 -31.93 -31.49
N ASP A 21 15.88 -32.95 -31.82
CA ASP A 21 16.90 -33.55 -30.93
C ASP A 21 18.33 -33.01 -31.14
N ASP A 22 18.57 -32.09 -32.08
CA ASP A 22 19.91 -31.53 -32.35
C ASP A 22 20.07 -30.05 -32.05
N LEU A 23 19.34 -29.48 -31.09
CA LEU A 23 19.72 -28.19 -30.55
C LEU A 23 20.79 -28.38 -29.48
N PRO A 24 21.99 -27.79 -29.64
CA PRO A 24 23.05 -27.93 -28.64
C PRO A 24 22.56 -27.41 -27.31
N ALA A 25 22.74 -28.18 -26.25
CA ALA A 25 22.36 -27.88 -24.88
C ALA A 25 22.92 -26.51 -24.39
N ASP A 26 23.93 -26.00 -25.05
CA ASP A 26 24.55 -24.68 -24.78
C ASP A 26 23.76 -23.49 -25.30
N ALA A 27 22.84 -23.66 -26.25
CA ALA A 27 22.04 -22.53 -26.77
C ALA A 27 20.92 -22.07 -25.80
N THR A 28 20.52 -22.92 -24.86
CA THR A 28 19.46 -22.61 -23.85
C THR A 28 20.00 -21.94 -22.59
N ALA A 29 21.26 -22.17 -22.24
CA ALA A 29 21.90 -21.62 -21.06
C ALA A 29 21.93 -20.07 -20.99
N PRO A 30 22.26 -19.32 -22.06
CA PRO A 30 22.26 -17.85 -22.01
C PRO A 30 20.86 -17.24 -21.92
N ALA A 31 19.84 -17.89 -22.47
CA ALA A 31 18.45 -17.42 -22.38
C ALA A 31 17.88 -17.60 -20.95
N HIS A 32 18.09 -18.74 -20.33
CA HIS A 32 17.69 -19.01 -18.95
C HIS A 32 18.40 -18.12 -17.93
N ARG A 33 19.68 -17.82 -18.13
CA ARG A 33 20.45 -16.91 -17.26
C ARG A 33 19.94 -15.47 -17.35
N ARG A 34 19.49 -15.02 -18.52
CA ARG A 34 18.90 -13.67 -18.71
C ARG A 34 17.53 -13.59 -18.02
N LEU A 35 16.67 -14.60 -18.11
CA LEU A 35 15.38 -14.63 -17.41
C LEU A 35 15.56 -14.64 -15.89
N GLY A 36 16.50 -15.40 -15.35
CA GLY A 36 16.81 -15.40 -13.91
C GLY A 36 17.27 -14.03 -13.43
N LEU A 37 18.16 -13.36 -14.17
CA LEU A 37 18.61 -12.00 -13.83
C LEU A 37 17.47 -10.98 -13.91
N ALA A 38 16.60 -11.06 -14.92
CA ALA A 38 15.43 -10.22 -15.04
C ALA A 38 14.49 -10.37 -13.84
N LEU A 39 14.25 -11.60 -13.39
CA LEU A 39 13.44 -11.88 -12.21
C LEU A 39 14.04 -11.24 -10.96
N VAL A 40 15.34 -11.42 -10.72
CA VAL A 40 16.03 -10.82 -9.57
C VAL A 40 15.91 -9.30 -9.60
N VAL A 41 16.16 -8.65 -10.74
CA VAL A 41 16.08 -7.19 -10.89
C VAL A 41 14.66 -6.67 -10.60
N ILE A 42 13.64 -7.30 -11.19
CA ILE A 42 12.24 -6.88 -11.02
C ILE A 42 11.76 -7.15 -9.58
N ALA A 43 12.09 -8.32 -9.03
CA ALA A 43 11.71 -8.70 -7.67
C ALA A 43 12.39 -7.83 -6.60
N THR A 44 13.67 -7.47 -6.81
CA THR A 44 14.40 -6.55 -5.91
C THR A 44 13.81 -5.14 -5.96
N ALA A 45 13.39 -4.65 -7.12
CA ALA A 45 12.71 -3.36 -7.23
C ALA A 45 11.37 -3.36 -6.48
N GLN A 46 10.59 -4.44 -6.59
CA GLN A 46 9.34 -4.58 -5.84
C GLN A 46 9.61 -4.66 -4.33
N LEU A 47 10.60 -5.44 -3.92
CA LEU A 47 11.04 -5.52 -2.53
C LEU A 47 11.39 -4.13 -2.01
N MET A 48 12.15 -3.32 -2.76
CA MET A 48 12.55 -1.95 -2.38
C MET A 48 11.34 -1.05 -2.13
N VAL A 49 10.34 -1.07 -3.02
CA VAL A 49 9.12 -0.25 -2.88
C VAL A 49 8.31 -0.65 -1.64
N VAL A 50 8.13 -1.95 -1.40
CA VAL A 50 7.37 -2.46 -0.25
C VAL A 50 8.14 -2.27 1.06
N LEU A 51 9.45 -2.50 1.03
CA LEU A 51 10.33 -2.27 2.17
C LEU A 51 10.28 -0.81 2.61
N ASP A 52 10.35 0.16 1.68
CA ASP A 52 10.27 1.59 2.00
C ASP A 52 8.94 1.96 2.68
N ALA A 53 7.83 1.43 2.21
CA ALA A 53 6.52 1.69 2.80
C ALA A 53 6.40 1.19 4.25
N THR A 54 7.14 0.14 4.62
CA THR A 54 7.06 -0.47 5.96
C THR A 54 8.19 -0.04 6.89
N ILE A 55 9.39 0.15 6.38
CA ILE A 55 10.59 0.50 7.15
C ILE A 55 10.45 1.86 7.84
N VAL A 56 9.82 2.82 7.16
CA VAL A 56 9.62 4.19 7.67
C VAL A 56 8.66 4.20 8.86
N ASN A 57 7.63 3.32 8.88
CA ASN A 57 6.67 3.27 9.97
C ASN A 57 7.34 3.03 11.34
N VAL A 58 8.32 2.13 11.41
CA VAL A 58 9.04 1.83 12.67
C VAL A 58 9.90 3.02 13.14
N ALA A 59 10.36 3.85 12.20
CA ALA A 59 11.19 5.02 12.48
C ALA A 59 10.39 6.29 12.88
N LEU A 60 9.06 6.30 12.71
CA LEU A 60 8.21 7.48 12.89
C LEU A 60 8.43 8.24 14.20
N PRO A 61 8.48 7.61 15.39
CA PRO A 61 8.72 8.35 16.64
C PRO A 61 10.09 9.03 16.70
N HIS A 62 11.12 8.41 16.11
CA HIS A 62 12.46 8.98 16.03
C HIS A 62 12.53 10.13 15.01
N ILE A 63 11.80 10.05 13.91
CA ILE A 63 11.63 11.13 12.93
C ILE A 63 10.91 12.30 13.60
N GLN A 64 9.85 12.03 14.36
CA GLN A 64 9.10 13.03 15.09
C GLN A 64 9.97 13.87 16.01
N THR A 65 10.76 13.21 16.87
CA THR A 65 11.64 13.90 17.82
C THR A 65 12.80 14.62 17.13
N ALA A 66 13.37 14.03 16.06
CA ALA A 66 14.52 14.59 15.36
C ALA A 66 14.19 15.84 14.52
N LEU A 67 13.01 15.90 13.94
CA LEU A 67 12.60 17.00 13.05
C LEU A 67 11.51 17.91 13.63
N GLY A 68 10.98 17.58 14.81
CA GLY A 68 10.01 18.41 15.54
C GLY A 68 8.56 18.29 15.04
N PHE A 69 8.21 17.18 14.37
CA PHE A 69 6.84 16.98 13.89
C PHE A 69 5.80 17.00 15.01
N SER A 70 4.71 17.73 14.79
CA SER A 70 3.49 17.56 15.58
C SER A 70 2.90 16.16 15.37
N GLY A 71 2.00 15.74 16.26
CA GLY A 71 1.35 14.43 16.11
C GLY A 71 0.62 14.27 14.76
N SER A 72 -0.21 15.26 14.39
CA SER A 72 -0.91 15.28 13.09
C SER A 72 0.04 15.56 11.92
N GLY A 73 1.14 16.28 12.13
CA GLY A 73 2.16 16.52 11.12
C GLY A 73 2.92 15.24 10.74
N LEU A 74 3.13 14.34 11.71
CA LEU A 74 3.85 13.09 11.49
C LEU A 74 3.15 12.17 10.49
N GLU A 75 1.82 12.21 10.40
CA GLU A 75 1.03 11.46 9.41
C GLU A 75 1.45 11.77 7.97
N TRP A 76 1.93 13.00 7.73
CA TRP A 76 2.37 13.42 6.41
C TRP A 76 3.62 12.70 5.92
N VAL A 77 4.43 12.14 6.80
CA VAL A 77 5.58 11.30 6.40
C VAL A 77 5.10 10.06 5.63
N VAL A 78 3.94 9.52 6.00
CA VAL A 78 3.29 8.40 5.31
C VAL A 78 2.42 8.91 4.15
N ASN A 79 1.60 9.92 4.39
CA ASN A 79 0.62 10.43 3.43
C ASN A 79 1.26 11.07 2.19
N ALA A 80 2.38 11.79 2.32
CA ALA A 80 3.06 12.40 1.17
C ALA A 80 3.51 11.33 0.16
N TYR A 81 4.01 10.21 0.64
CA TYR A 81 4.36 9.06 -0.19
C TYR A 81 3.11 8.37 -0.76
N ALA A 82 2.15 8.01 0.10
CA ALA A 82 1.00 7.20 -0.30
C ALA A 82 0.07 7.93 -1.29
N LEU A 83 -0.12 9.26 -1.13
CA LEU A 83 -0.95 10.07 -2.03
C LEU A 83 -0.31 10.21 -3.41
N THR A 84 0.98 10.50 -3.48
CA THR A 84 1.68 10.61 -4.77
C THR A 84 1.83 9.25 -5.44
N PHE A 85 2.09 8.20 -4.67
CA PHE A 85 2.12 6.82 -5.16
C PHE A 85 0.75 6.40 -5.69
N GLY A 86 -0.31 6.46 -4.89
CA GLY A 86 -1.65 6.03 -5.27
C GLY A 86 -2.28 6.91 -6.35
N GLY A 87 -2.12 8.24 -6.27
CA GLY A 87 -2.67 9.19 -7.22
C GLY A 87 -2.03 9.11 -8.62
N LEU A 88 -0.75 8.76 -8.69
CA LEU A 88 -0.01 8.67 -9.96
C LEU A 88 0.19 7.24 -10.48
N LEU A 89 -0.30 6.22 -9.75
CA LEU A 89 -0.09 4.81 -10.11
C LEU A 89 -0.60 4.48 -11.52
N LEU A 90 -1.78 4.97 -11.89
CA LEU A 90 -2.37 4.77 -13.22
C LEU A 90 -1.57 5.48 -14.31
N LEU A 91 -1.08 6.69 -14.03
CA LEU A 91 -0.24 7.45 -14.95
C LEU A 91 1.11 6.75 -15.15
N GLY A 92 1.72 6.23 -14.09
CA GLY A 92 2.99 5.49 -14.12
C GLY A 92 2.90 4.22 -14.98
N GLY A 93 1.82 3.46 -14.84
CA GLY A 93 1.54 2.31 -15.69
C GLY A 93 1.43 2.70 -17.17
N ARG A 94 0.68 3.76 -17.46
CA ARG A 94 0.53 4.28 -18.85
C ARG A 94 1.83 4.82 -19.42
N ALA A 95 2.68 5.42 -18.58
CA ALA A 95 4.01 5.89 -18.98
C ALA A 95 4.89 4.73 -19.48
N GLY A 96 4.84 3.58 -18.83
CA GLY A 96 5.54 2.36 -19.25
C GLY A 96 5.15 1.92 -20.66
N ASP A 97 3.87 1.96 -20.99
CA ASP A 97 3.36 1.55 -22.30
C ASP A 97 3.73 2.54 -23.43
N ILE A 98 3.70 3.86 -23.16
CA ILE A 98 3.95 4.91 -24.15
C ILE A 98 5.45 5.12 -24.39
N LEU A 99 6.26 5.21 -23.33
CA LEU A 99 7.68 5.58 -23.40
C LEU A 99 8.61 4.37 -23.44
N GLY A 100 8.06 3.16 -23.19
CA GLY A 100 8.79 1.90 -23.13
C GLY A 100 9.10 1.48 -21.69
N ARG A 101 8.61 0.31 -21.30
CA ARG A 101 8.59 -0.21 -19.92
C ARG A 101 9.96 -0.22 -19.26
N ARG A 102 11.00 -0.71 -19.95
CA ARG A 102 12.36 -0.75 -19.40
C ARG A 102 12.91 0.65 -19.05
N ARG A 103 12.71 1.64 -19.93
CA ARG A 103 13.21 3.00 -19.70
C ARG A 103 12.50 3.66 -18.54
N VAL A 104 11.18 3.53 -18.50
CA VAL A 104 10.32 4.10 -17.47
C VAL A 104 10.61 3.44 -16.11
N PHE A 105 10.79 2.12 -16.08
CA PHE A 105 11.21 1.38 -14.89
C PHE A 105 12.54 1.90 -14.33
N ILE A 106 13.57 2.05 -15.17
CA ILE A 106 14.89 2.55 -14.74
C ILE A 106 14.78 4.00 -14.24
N ALA A 107 14.04 4.86 -14.94
CA ALA A 107 13.81 6.24 -14.52
C ALA A 107 13.10 6.32 -13.17
N GLY A 108 12.10 5.47 -12.95
CA GLY A 108 11.40 5.34 -11.67
C GLY A 108 12.32 4.90 -10.53
N ILE A 109 13.18 3.91 -10.76
CA ILE A 109 14.18 3.45 -9.78
C ILE A 109 15.16 4.58 -9.43
N ILE A 110 15.68 5.29 -10.43
CA ILE A 110 16.61 6.41 -10.21
C ILE A 110 15.92 7.52 -9.41
N LEU A 111 14.70 7.90 -9.79
CA LEU A 111 13.94 8.93 -9.09
C LEU A 111 13.67 8.52 -7.63
N PHE A 112 13.22 7.27 -7.41
CA PHE A 112 12.95 6.74 -6.09
C PHE A 112 14.19 6.77 -5.20
N SER A 113 15.33 6.29 -5.71
CA SER A 113 16.60 6.23 -4.98
C SER A 113 17.19 7.61 -4.71
N ALA A 114 17.12 8.53 -5.67
CA ALA A 114 17.55 9.91 -5.49
C ALA A 114 16.68 10.64 -4.46
N ALA A 115 15.37 10.46 -4.51
CA ALA A 115 14.45 11.02 -3.52
C ALA A 115 14.70 10.42 -2.11
N SER A 116 14.99 9.12 -2.04
CA SER A 116 15.37 8.45 -0.79
C SER A 116 16.67 9.00 -0.21
N LEU A 117 17.68 9.23 -1.06
CA LEU A 117 18.94 9.88 -0.67
C LEU A 117 18.69 11.29 -0.11
N LEU A 118 17.91 12.09 -0.82
CA LEU A 118 17.53 13.44 -0.37
C LEU A 118 16.79 13.39 0.97
N GLY A 119 15.85 12.45 1.15
CA GLY A 119 15.12 12.27 2.40
C GLY A 119 16.02 11.88 3.57
N GLY A 120 17.05 11.06 3.34
CA GLY A 120 18.05 10.71 4.36
C GLY A 120 18.86 11.91 4.88
N PHE A 121 19.05 12.95 4.05
CA PHE A 121 19.70 14.20 4.43
C PHE A 121 18.73 15.27 4.99
N ALA A 122 17.44 14.97 5.12
CA ALA A 122 16.46 15.95 5.57
C ALA A 122 16.80 16.51 6.96
N THR A 123 16.72 17.84 7.09
CA THR A 123 16.94 18.58 8.34
C THR A 123 15.70 19.33 8.78
N THR A 124 14.65 19.37 7.94
CA THR A 124 13.36 20.02 8.22
C THR A 124 12.20 19.10 7.82
N GLU A 125 11.03 19.32 8.42
CA GLU A 125 9.79 18.62 8.05
C GLU A 125 9.50 18.73 6.56
N ALA A 126 9.49 19.97 6.02
CA ALA A 126 9.16 20.22 4.61
C ALA A 126 10.09 19.49 3.64
N TRP A 127 11.39 19.43 3.97
CA TRP A 127 12.35 18.69 3.16
C TRP A 127 12.04 17.20 3.12
N LEU A 128 11.80 16.59 4.29
CA LEU A 128 11.45 15.16 4.35
C LEU A 128 10.14 14.88 3.59
N LEU A 129 9.12 15.72 3.76
CA LEU A 129 7.84 15.55 3.07
C LEU A 129 7.98 15.67 1.54
N ALA A 130 8.77 16.64 1.06
CA ALA A 130 9.06 16.77 -0.37
C ALA A 130 9.78 15.53 -0.93
N ALA A 131 10.77 15.01 -0.19
CA ALA A 131 11.48 13.78 -0.56
C ALA A 131 10.52 12.58 -0.58
N ARG A 132 9.64 12.44 0.40
CA ARG A 132 8.61 11.39 0.46
C ARG A 132 7.63 11.47 -0.72
N ALA A 133 7.19 12.68 -1.08
CA ALA A 133 6.34 12.87 -2.25
C ALA A 133 7.04 12.44 -3.55
N LEU A 134 8.32 12.81 -3.74
CA LEU A 134 9.12 12.39 -4.89
C LEU A 134 9.36 10.87 -4.91
N GLN A 135 9.58 10.23 -3.74
CA GLN A 135 9.66 8.77 -3.65
C GLN A 135 8.35 8.11 -4.09
N GLY A 136 7.19 8.67 -3.67
CA GLY A 136 5.89 8.19 -4.10
C GLY A 136 5.69 8.27 -5.62
N VAL A 137 6.17 9.34 -6.28
CA VAL A 137 6.19 9.42 -7.74
C VAL A 137 7.05 8.31 -8.35
N GLY A 138 8.26 8.10 -7.81
CA GLY A 138 9.15 7.01 -8.24
C GLY A 138 8.49 5.64 -8.09
N GLY A 139 7.88 5.37 -6.93
CA GLY A 139 7.15 4.14 -6.65
C GLY A 139 5.97 3.92 -7.60
N ALA A 140 5.18 4.97 -7.87
CA ALA A 140 4.06 4.95 -8.81
C ALA A 140 4.47 4.56 -10.23
N ILE A 141 5.70 4.84 -10.61
CA ILE A 141 6.29 4.44 -11.89
C ILE A 141 6.80 2.98 -11.82
N VAL A 142 7.51 2.63 -10.75
CA VAL A 142 8.19 1.33 -10.60
C VAL A 142 7.19 0.18 -10.49
N ALA A 143 6.19 0.26 -9.61
CA ALA A 143 5.31 -0.85 -9.29
C ALA A 143 4.53 -1.38 -10.51
N PRO A 144 3.80 -0.57 -11.29
CA PRO A 144 3.06 -1.09 -12.45
C PRO A 144 3.99 -1.51 -13.59
N THR A 145 5.15 -0.84 -13.76
CA THR A 145 6.10 -1.23 -14.80
C THR A 145 6.82 -2.52 -14.47
N ALA A 146 7.12 -2.81 -13.19
CA ALA A 146 7.67 -4.07 -12.73
C ALA A 146 6.74 -5.25 -13.08
N LEU A 147 5.46 -5.13 -12.74
CA LEU A 147 4.46 -6.14 -13.07
C LEU A 147 4.31 -6.35 -14.58
N SER A 148 4.26 -5.25 -15.33
CA SER A 148 4.20 -5.29 -16.80
C SER A 148 5.45 -5.89 -17.45
N LEU A 149 6.63 -5.71 -16.84
CA LEU A 149 7.87 -6.35 -17.29
C LEU A 149 7.86 -7.86 -17.06
N ILE A 150 7.27 -8.35 -15.98
CA ILE A 150 7.09 -9.80 -15.78
C ILE A 150 6.25 -10.41 -16.90
N THR A 151 5.08 -9.81 -17.19
CA THR A 151 4.16 -10.37 -18.20
C THR A 151 4.74 -10.36 -19.61
N THR A 152 5.66 -9.44 -19.92
CA THR A 152 6.27 -9.32 -21.25
C THR A 152 7.63 -9.99 -21.40
N THR A 153 8.36 -10.21 -20.29
CA THR A 153 9.69 -10.85 -20.33
C THR A 153 9.58 -12.36 -20.22
N PHE A 154 8.59 -12.86 -19.45
CA PHE A 154 8.45 -14.29 -19.21
C PHE A 154 7.39 -14.90 -20.13
N PRO A 155 7.72 -16.01 -20.83
CA PRO A 155 6.75 -16.77 -21.63
C PRO A 155 5.55 -17.22 -20.79
N GLU A 156 4.39 -17.35 -21.43
CA GLU A 156 3.18 -17.89 -20.78
C GLU A 156 3.40 -19.30 -20.24
N GLY A 157 2.68 -19.61 -19.15
CA GLY A 157 2.78 -20.89 -18.48
C GLY A 157 3.72 -20.88 -17.26
N PRO A 158 4.40 -22.01 -16.96
CA PRO A 158 5.16 -22.18 -15.72
C PRO A 158 6.23 -21.10 -15.44
N PRO A 159 6.99 -20.59 -16.44
CA PRO A 159 7.98 -19.55 -16.19
C PRO A 159 7.37 -18.24 -15.69
N ARG A 160 6.25 -17.78 -16.30
CA ARG A 160 5.53 -16.57 -15.88
C ARG A 160 4.90 -16.77 -14.51
N ASN A 161 4.28 -17.92 -14.27
CA ASN A 161 3.66 -18.24 -12.98
C ASN A 161 4.70 -18.25 -11.84
N ARG A 162 5.90 -18.78 -12.09
CA ARG A 162 7.00 -18.74 -11.13
C ARG A 162 7.46 -17.29 -10.87
N ALA A 163 7.61 -16.48 -11.91
CA ALA A 163 8.00 -15.08 -11.77
C ALA A 163 6.98 -14.26 -10.97
N MET A 164 5.69 -14.48 -11.24
CA MET A 164 4.60 -13.87 -10.48
C MET A 164 4.58 -14.32 -9.02
N GLY A 165 4.83 -15.61 -8.76
CA GLY A 165 4.95 -16.13 -7.40
C GLY A 165 6.10 -15.50 -6.61
N VAL A 166 7.26 -15.30 -7.23
CA VAL A 166 8.40 -14.59 -6.61
C VAL A 166 8.06 -13.14 -6.35
N TYR A 167 7.42 -12.45 -7.31
CA TYR A 167 6.98 -11.06 -7.16
C TYR A 167 6.02 -10.90 -5.97
N ALA A 168 5.02 -11.77 -5.85
CA ALA A 168 4.10 -11.81 -4.72
C ALA A 168 4.82 -12.09 -3.40
N ALA A 169 5.76 -13.04 -3.39
CA ALA A 169 6.56 -13.36 -2.20
C ALA A 169 7.42 -12.16 -1.75
N MET A 170 7.96 -11.37 -2.69
CA MET A 170 8.69 -10.13 -2.38
C MET A 170 7.75 -9.04 -1.85
N SER A 171 6.52 -8.96 -2.33
CA SER A 171 5.53 -8.00 -1.83
C SER A 171 5.16 -8.30 -0.37
N ILE A 172 4.94 -9.55 -0.01
CA ILE A 172 4.55 -9.93 1.35
C ILE A 172 5.78 -10.00 2.28
N GLY A 173 6.86 -10.66 1.83
CA GLY A 173 8.11 -10.81 2.60
C GLY A 173 8.82 -9.48 2.82
N GLY A 174 8.68 -8.55 1.86
CA GLY A 174 9.21 -7.19 1.96
C GLY A 174 8.70 -6.42 3.17
N ALA A 175 7.43 -6.64 3.55
CA ALA A 175 6.88 -6.02 4.75
C ALA A 175 7.56 -6.52 6.03
N ALA A 176 7.79 -7.83 6.16
CA ALA A 176 8.50 -8.40 7.30
C ALA A 176 9.96 -7.92 7.37
N VAL A 177 10.65 -7.94 6.21
CA VAL A 177 12.03 -7.45 6.10
C VAL A 177 12.09 -5.97 6.44
N GLY A 178 11.13 -5.16 5.95
CA GLY A 178 11.06 -3.73 6.23
C GLY A 178 10.90 -3.41 7.72
N LEU A 179 10.02 -4.13 8.43
CA LEU A 179 9.83 -3.95 9.87
C LEU A 179 11.10 -4.28 10.67
N LEU A 180 11.75 -5.41 10.35
CA LEU A 180 13.00 -5.80 11.01
C LEU A 180 14.16 -4.88 10.67
N ALA A 181 14.36 -4.58 9.38
CA ALA A 181 15.41 -3.68 8.93
C ALA A 181 15.21 -2.27 9.50
N GLY A 182 13.96 -1.76 9.50
CA GLY A 182 13.61 -0.49 10.11
C GLY A 182 13.93 -0.44 11.60
N GLY A 183 13.57 -1.49 12.31
CA GLY A 183 13.90 -1.65 13.72
C GLY A 183 15.39 -1.67 13.98
N LEU A 184 16.14 -2.47 13.22
CA LEU A 184 17.59 -2.61 13.36
C LEU A 184 18.32 -1.30 12.99
N LEU A 185 18.02 -0.72 11.83
CA LEU A 185 18.69 0.49 11.35
C LEU A 185 18.40 1.69 12.26
N THR A 186 17.16 1.83 12.74
CA THR A 186 16.78 2.93 13.63
C THR A 186 17.40 2.77 15.03
N THR A 187 17.48 1.53 15.55
CA THR A 187 18.03 1.28 16.89
C THR A 187 19.54 1.45 16.94
N TYR A 188 20.29 0.91 15.96
CA TYR A 188 21.75 0.84 16.03
C TYR A 188 22.49 1.91 15.25
N PHE A 189 21.82 2.57 14.30
CA PHE A 189 22.43 3.62 13.49
C PHE A 189 21.67 4.94 13.63
N SER A 190 20.65 5.17 12.79
CA SER A 190 19.81 6.36 12.80
C SER A 190 18.56 6.11 11.95
N TRP A 191 17.46 6.80 12.24
CA TRP A 191 16.28 6.82 11.38
C TRP A 191 16.58 7.16 9.92
N ARG A 192 17.64 7.92 9.64
CA ARG A 192 18.05 8.31 8.28
C ARG A 192 18.42 7.11 7.41
N TRP A 193 18.94 6.04 8.02
CA TRP A 193 19.32 4.81 7.31
C TRP A 193 18.15 4.04 6.75
N VAL A 194 16.92 4.26 7.27
CA VAL A 194 15.71 3.65 6.67
C VAL A 194 15.44 4.19 5.26
N LEU A 195 15.96 5.37 4.96
CA LEU A 195 15.92 5.95 3.61
C LEU A 195 17.19 5.60 2.82
N PHE A 196 18.36 5.73 3.41
CA PHE A 196 19.63 5.44 2.72
C PHE A 196 19.73 4.01 2.21
N VAL A 197 19.08 3.03 2.83
CA VAL A 197 19.11 1.61 2.41
C VAL A 197 18.58 1.41 0.97
N ASN A 198 17.67 2.24 0.53
CA ASN A 198 17.12 2.18 -0.83
C ASN A 198 18.14 2.59 -1.90
N VAL A 199 19.16 3.39 -1.55
CA VAL A 199 20.13 3.93 -2.51
C VAL A 199 21.00 2.82 -3.11
N PRO A 200 21.72 2.00 -2.32
CA PRO A 200 22.52 0.91 -2.88
C PRO A 200 21.65 -0.11 -3.64
N ILE A 201 20.45 -0.41 -3.14
CA ILE A 201 19.51 -1.32 -3.83
C ILE A 201 19.15 -0.75 -5.21
N GLY A 202 18.76 0.53 -5.26
CA GLY A 202 18.38 1.17 -6.51
C GLY A 202 19.53 1.33 -7.51
N ILE A 203 20.75 1.63 -7.05
CA ILE A 203 21.94 1.67 -7.89
C ILE A 203 22.18 0.30 -8.55
N VAL A 204 22.16 -0.78 -7.76
CA VAL A 204 22.36 -2.15 -8.29
C VAL A 204 21.28 -2.50 -9.30
N VAL A 205 20.00 -2.23 -8.99
CA VAL A 205 18.88 -2.48 -9.89
C VAL A 205 19.00 -1.66 -11.18
N ALA A 206 19.30 -0.35 -11.09
CA ALA A 206 19.43 0.52 -12.25
C ALA A 206 20.58 0.11 -13.19
N LEU A 207 21.71 -0.35 -12.64
CA LEU A 207 22.87 -0.82 -13.41
C LEU A 207 22.63 -2.18 -14.06
N LEU A 208 21.90 -3.07 -13.41
CA LEU A 208 21.61 -4.42 -13.92
C LEU A 208 20.43 -4.44 -14.90
N ALA A 209 19.44 -3.57 -14.73
CA ALA A 209 18.21 -3.56 -15.53
C ALA A 209 18.47 -3.48 -17.07
N PRO A 210 19.41 -2.67 -17.59
CA PRO A 210 19.70 -2.63 -19.03
C PRO A 210 20.21 -3.96 -19.60
N ARG A 211 20.90 -4.76 -18.78
CA ARG A 211 21.44 -6.06 -19.16
C ARG A 211 20.44 -7.20 -18.98
N ALA A 212 19.56 -7.06 -17.99
CA ALA A 212 18.59 -8.07 -17.59
C ALA A 212 17.30 -8.03 -18.42
N ILE A 213 16.86 -6.82 -18.78
CA ILE A 213 15.54 -6.58 -19.38
C ILE A 213 15.73 -6.14 -20.84
N GLY A 214 15.04 -6.81 -21.75
CA GLY A 214 15.05 -6.47 -23.18
C GLY A 214 14.46 -5.07 -23.47
N VAL A 215 14.74 -4.54 -24.66
CA VAL A 215 14.14 -3.27 -25.09
C VAL A 215 12.65 -3.50 -25.32
N SER A 216 11.83 -2.72 -24.64
CA SER A 216 10.37 -2.80 -24.76
C SER A 216 9.89 -2.00 -25.96
N GLU A 217 8.92 -2.52 -26.71
CA GLU A 217 8.22 -1.80 -27.76
C GLU A 217 7.44 -0.62 -27.17
N ARG A 218 7.29 0.43 -27.97
CA ARG A 218 6.56 1.63 -27.63
C ARG A 218 5.23 1.63 -28.35
N LEU A 219 4.14 1.86 -27.63
CA LEU A 219 2.85 2.06 -28.25
C LEU A 219 2.75 3.51 -28.77
N ARG A 220 2.83 3.67 -30.10
CA ARG A 220 2.68 4.99 -30.75
C ARG A 220 1.20 5.40 -30.76
N GLY A 221 0.95 6.72 -30.63
CA GLY A 221 -0.40 7.28 -30.77
C GLY A 221 -1.24 7.40 -29.51
N ARG A 222 -0.77 6.91 -28.35
CA ARG A 222 -1.43 7.14 -27.04
C ARG A 222 -0.93 8.43 -26.39
N ARG A 223 -1.85 9.19 -25.74
CA ARG A 223 -1.56 10.43 -25.02
C ARG A 223 -1.73 10.23 -23.52
N PHE A 224 -1.04 11.06 -22.73
CA PHE A 224 -1.20 11.13 -21.28
C PHE A 224 -2.43 11.97 -20.94
N ASP A 225 -3.20 11.52 -19.97
CA ASP A 225 -4.21 12.35 -19.32
C ASP A 225 -3.58 13.04 -18.10
N LEU A 226 -2.76 14.06 -18.36
CA LEU A 226 -2.14 14.85 -17.30
C LEU A 226 -3.16 15.65 -16.48
N PRO A 227 -4.22 16.25 -17.09
CA PRO A 227 -5.25 16.93 -16.31
C PRO A 227 -5.98 15.99 -15.34
N GLY A 228 -6.35 14.77 -15.76
CA GLY A 228 -6.96 13.77 -14.89
C GLY A 228 -6.05 13.37 -13.73
N ALA A 229 -4.77 13.07 -14.02
CA ALA A 229 -3.79 12.74 -12.97
C ALA A 229 -3.55 13.89 -12.00
N ALA A 230 -3.43 15.13 -12.49
CA ALA A 230 -3.19 16.30 -11.65
C ALA A 230 -4.41 16.60 -10.76
N THR A 231 -5.61 16.61 -11.32
CA THR A 231 -6.84 16.92 -10.56
C THR A 231 -7.17 15.86 -9.52
N SER A 232 -6.97 14.57 -9.83
CA SER A 232 -7.14 13.50 -8.84
C SER A 232 -6.13 13.58 -7.71
N THR A 233 -4.84 13.69 -8.03
CA THR A 233 -3.77 13.72 -7.01
C THR A 233 -3.85 14.96 -6.14
N LEU A 234 -3.99 16.16 -6.74
CA LEU A 234 -4.10 17.40 -5.99
C LEU A 234 -5.40 17.47 -5.19
N GLY A 235 -6.50 16.94 -5.72
CA GLY A 235 -7.77 16.83 -5.00
C GLY A 235 -7.68 15.96 -3.76
N LEU A 236 -6.99 14.81 -3.86
CA LEU A 236 -6.73 13.94 -2.71
C LEU A 236 -5.77 14.59 -1.70
N VAL A 237 -4.72 15.27 -2.15
CA VAL A 237 -3.81 16.02 -1.28
C VAL A 237 -4.57 17.11 -0.51
N ALA A 238 -5.41 17.88 -1.20
CA ALA A 238 -6.22 18.91 -0.58
C ALA A 238 -7.22 18.35 0.44
N LEU A 239 -7.86 17.21 0.13
CA LEU A 239 -8.76 16.50 1.05
C LEU A 239 -8.04 16.06 2.32
N VAL A 240 -6.92 15.36 2.17
CA VAL A 240 -6.13 14.86 3.30
C VAL A 240 -5.56 16.01 4.12
N TYR A 241 -5.08 17.08 3.47
CA TYR A 241 -4.59 18.28 4.15
C TYR A 241 -5.70 18.97 4.97
N GLY A 242 -6.89 19.12 4.38
CA GLY A 242 -8.04 19.69 5.09
C GLY A 242 -8.43 18.87 6.32
N LEU A 243 -8.54 17.56 6.17
CA LEU A 243 -8.86 16.65 7.27
C LEU A 243 -7.78 16.68 8.37
N SER A 244 -6.51 16.49 8.03
CA SER A 244 -5.41 16.46 9.02
C SER A 244 -5.24 17.79 9.74
N SER A 245 -5.54 18.93 9.06
CA SER A 245 -5.46 20.27 9.64
C SER A 245 -6.65 20.63 10.52
N ALA A 246 -7.75 19.88 10.47
CA ALA A 246 -8.95 20.12 11.25
C ALA A 246 -8.85 19.64 12.71
N ALA A 247 -7.82 18.86 13.05
CA ALA A 247 -7.61 18.34 14.40
C ALA A 247 -7.52 19.46 15.44
N THR A 248 -8.09 19.22 16.62
CA THR A 248 -8.07 20.19 17.73
C THR A 248 -6.64 20.33 18.29
N SER A 249 -6.20 21.59 18.49
CA SER A 249 -4.90 21.91 19.12
C SER A 249 -4.85 21.50 20.59
N PRO A 250 -3.65 21.34 21.16
CA PRO A 250 -3.47 21.06 22.61
C PRO A 250 -4.10 22.11 23.54
N ASN A 251 -4.24 23.37 23.08
CA ASN A 251 -4.94 24.44 23.81
C ASN A 251 -6.48 24.32 23.72
N GLY A 252 -7.02 23.33 23.01
CA GLY A 252 -8.46 23.06 22.87
C GLY A 252 -9.17 23.86 21.78
N VAL A 253 -8.43 24.54 20.90
CA VAL A 253 -9.02 25.25 19.76
C VAL A 253 -9.32 24.24 18.64
N SER A 254 -10.59 24.20 18.21
CA SER A 254 -11.03 23.43 17.04
C SER A 254 -10.71 24.21 15.76
N HIS A 255 -10.11 23.55 14.79
CA HIS A 255 -9.68 24.17 13.53
C HIS A 255 -10.64 23.96 12.36
N TRP A 256 -11.81 23.33 12.57
CA TRP A 256 -12.78 23.07 11.49
C TRP A 256 -13.25 24.33 10.76
N GLY A 257 -13.31 25.48 11.47
CA GLY A 257 -13.67 26.79 10.90
C GLY A 257 -12.50 27.58 10.33
N ASP A 258 -11.29 27.09 10.41
CA ASP A 258 -10.11 27.81 9.89
C ASP A 258 -10.17 27.92 8.36
N ASN A 259 -9.83 29.08 7.83
CA ASN A 259 -9.79 29.31 6.39
C ASN A 259 -8.97 28.26 5.63
N LYS A 260 -7.82 27.84 6.16
CA LYS A 260 -6.97 26.80 5.54
C LYS A 260 -7.69 25.45 5.40
N VAL A 261 -8.53 25.07 6.38
CA VAL A 261 -9.32 23.84 6.34
C VAL A 261 -10.46 23.98 5.34
N VAL A 262 -11.24 25.06 5.46
CA VAL A 262 -12.39 25.32 4.59
C VAL A 262 -11.96 25.41 3.11
N PHE A 263 -10.90 26.20 2.82
CA PHE A 263 -10.42 26.35 1.44
C PHE A 263 -9.81 25.05 0.89
N SER A 264 -9.09 24.27 1.68
CA SER A 264 -8.55 23.00 1.21
C SER A 264 -9.63 21.96 0.96
N LEU A 265 -10.67 21.86 1.82
CA LEU A 265 -11.79 20.96 1.57
C LEU A 265 -12.63 21.40 0.37
N ALA A 266 -12.85 22.72 0.20
CA ALA A 266 -13.51 23.24 -0.99
C ALA A 266 -12.71 22.96 -2.27
N ALA A 267 -11.38 23.19 -2.24
CA ALA A 267 -10.50 22.85 -3.34
C ALA A 267 -10.51 21.35 -3.65
N ALA A 268 -10.55 20.49 -2.62
CA ALA A 268 -10.68 19.05 -2.80
C ALA A 268 -11.95 18.69 -3.57
N VAL A 269 -13.09 19.24 -3.17
CA VAL A 269 -14.37 19.00 -3.87
C VAL A 269 -14.28 19.46 -5.33
N VAL A 270 -13.80 20.68 -5.58
CA VAL A 270 -13.69 21.24 -6.95
C VAL A 270 -12.77 20.38 -7.81
N LEU A 271 -11.60 20.00 -7.30
CA LEU A 271 -10.62 19.21 -8.04
C LEU A 271 -11.10 17.77 -8.31
N LEU A 272 -11.73 17.11 -7.33
CA LEU A 272 -12.25 15.75 -7.51
C LEU A 272 -13.48 15.72 -8.43
N VAL A 273 -14.35 16.73 -8.37
CA VAL A 273 -15.45 16.88 -9.32
C VAL A 273 -14.90 17.16 -10.73
N SER A 274 -13.91 18.04 -10.85
CA SER A 274 -13.22 18.30 -12.14
C SER A 274 -12.58 17.03 -12.69
N PHE A 275 -11.94 16.21 -11.85
CA PHE A 275 -11.40 14.90 -12.23
C PHE A 275 -12.49 14.01 -12.83
N VAL A 276 -13.64 13.84 -12.17
CA VAL A 276 -14.74 13.02 -12.69
C VAL A 276 -15.26 13.56 -14.03
N ILE A 277 -15.36 14.88 -14.18
CA ILE A 277 -15.79 15.51 -15.44
C ILE A 277 -14.77 15.26 -16.56
N ILE A 278 -13.47 15.40 -16.26
CA ILE A 278 -12.39 15.13 -17.21
C ILE A 278 -12.44 13.67 -17.65
N GLU A 279 -12.50 12.72 -16.71
CA GLU A 279 -12.56 11.28 -16.99
C GLU A 279 -13.82 10.89 -17.81
N ALA A 280 -14.95 11.57 -17.57
CA ALA A 280 -16.19 11.33 -18.32
C ALA A 280 -16.11 11.84 -19.77
N ARG A 281 -15.29 12.86 -20.05
CA ARG A 281 -15.19 13.52 -21.38
C ARG A 281 -13.92 13.14 -22.13
N SER A 282 -12.89 12.63 -21.46
CA SER A 282 -11.60 12.31 -22.07
C SER A 282 -11.68 11.05 -22.94
N SER A 283 -11.22 11.15 -24.18
CA SER A 283 -10.99 9.99 -25.04
C SER A 283 -9.80 9.13 -24.61
N HIS A 284 -8.96 9.66 -23.72
CA HIS A 284 -7.74 9.04 -23.22
C HIS A 284 -7.77 8.88 -21.70
N ALA A 285 -8.97 8.75 -21.12
CA ALA A 285 -9.22 8.65 -19.70
C ALA A 285 -8.25 7.67 -19.01
N LEU A 286 -7.68 8.07 -17.87
CA LEU A 286 -6.86 7.20 -17.01
C LEU A 286 -7.73 6.15 -16.32
N MET A 287 -8.94 6.56 -15.93
CA MET A 287 -9.90 5.76 -15.21
C MET A 287 -11.29 5.83 -15.87
N PRO A 288 -11.51 5.14 -17.00
CA PRO A 288 -12.81 5.16 -17.68
C PRO A 288 -13.94 4.76 -16.73
N LEU A 289 -14.95 5.65 -16.58
CA LEU A 289 -16.03 5.46 -15.59
C LEU A 289 -16.83 4.18 -15.80
N ARG A 290 -16.81 3.60 -17.03
CA ARG A 290 -17.41 2.29 -17.34
C ARG A 290 -16.88 1.15 -16.47
N ILE A 291 -15.68 1.28 -15.88
CA ILE A 291 -15.13 0.24 -15.00
C ILE A 291 -15.94 0.10 -13.72
N PHE A 292 -16.62 1.16 -13.30
CA PHE A 292 -17.49 1.19 -12.12
C PHE A 292 -18.94 0.77 -12.40
N SER A 293 -19.31 0.47 -13.65
CA SER A 293 -20.67 0.01 -13.99
C SER A 293 -21.03 -1.33 -13.37
N ASN A 294 -20.03 -2.18 -13.10
CA ASN A 294 -20.26 -3.44 -12.40
C ASN A 294 -20.29 -3.22 -10.89
N ARG A 295 -21.47 -3.45 -10.27
CA ARG A 295 -21.72 -3.25 -8.85
C ARG A 295 -20.74 -4.01 -7.94
N SER A 296 -20.44 -5.27 -8.25
CA SER A 296 -19.53 -6.08 -7.44
C SER A 296 -18.10 -5.57 -7.50
N ARG A 297 -17.64 -5.15 -8.67
CA ARG A 297 -16.31 -4.55 -8.87
C ARG A 297 -16.18 -3.25 -8.09
N SER A 298 -17.15 -2.34 -8.20
CA SER A 298 -17.17 -1.09 -7.43
C SER A 298 -17.18 -1.37 -5.93
N GLY A 299 -17.92 -2.39 -5.48
CA GLY A 299 -17.89 -2.85 -4.10
C GLY A 299 -16.51 -3.32 -3.66
N ALA A 300 -15.78 -4.06 -4.52
CA ALA A 300 -14.43 -4.51 -4.21
C ALA A 300 -13.44 -3.33 -4.05
N TYR A 301 -13.54 -2.29 -4.89
CA TYR A 301 -12.70 -1.08 -4.73
C TYR A 301 -13.02 -0.32 -3.44
N LEU A 302 -14.30 -0.22 -3.05
CA LEU A 302 -14.70 0.38 -1.78
C LEU A 302 -14.19 -0.43 -0.57
N ILE A 303 -14.23 -1.77 -0.66
CA ILE A 303 -13.64 -2.64 0.37
C ILE A 303 -12.14 -2.39 0.48
N MET A 304 -11.41 -2.26 -0.64
CA MET A 304 -9.97 -1.98 -0.62
C MET A 304 -9.64 -0.62 0.00
N LEU A 305 -10.50 0.38 -0.20
CA LEU A 305 -10.36 1.67 0.47
C LEU A 305 -10.51 1.52 1.99
N CYS A 306 -11.51 0.77 2.48
CA CYS A 306 -11.67 0.49 3.90
C CYS A 306 -10.49 -0.32 4.48
N VAL A 307 -9.97 -1.29 3.73
CA VAL A 307 -8.78 -2.08 4.11
C VAL A 307 -7.54 -1.19 4.25
N GLY A 308 -7.34 -0.28 3.30
CA GLY A 308 -6.25 0.71 3.37
C GLY A 308 -6.34 1.54 4.64
N THR A 309 -7.53 2.07 4.96
CA THR A 309 -7.78 2.84 6.19
C THR A 309 -7.41 2.04 7.44
N ALA A 310 -7.93 0.82 7.56
CA ALA A 310 -7.67 -0.03 8.72
C ALA A 310 -6.18 -0.37 8.88
N MET A 311 -5.53 -0.71 7.78
CA MET A 311 -4.12 -1.10 7.77
C MET A 311 -3.19 0.06 8.14
N PHE A 312 -3.34 1.22 7.48
CA PHE A 312 -2.47 2.39 7.73
C PHE A 312 -2.67 2.94 9.14
N GLY A 313 -3.94 3.06 9.58
CA GLY A 313 -4.26 3.50 10.94
C GLY A 313 -3.68 2.57 11.99
N MET A 314 -3.83 1.25 11.81
CA MET A 314 -3.29 0.27 12.73
C MET A 314 -1.76 0.39 12.86
N PHE A 315 -1.03 0.35 11.75
CA PHE A 315 0.44 0.43 11.79
C PHE A 315 0.92 1.75 12.40
N PHE A 316 0.33 2.86 12.02
CA PHE A 316 0.73 4.19 12.48
C PHE A 316 0.51 4.35 13.99
N PHE A 317 -0.72 4.16 14.46
CA PHE A 317 -1.05 4.39 15.87
C PHE A 317 -0.41 3.37 16.79
N LEU A 318 -0.37 2.09 16.42
CA LEU A 318 0.32 1.09 17.23
C LEU A 318 1.81 1.34 17.33
N THR A 319 2.47 1.80 16.26
CA THR A 319 3.90 2.10 16.31
C THR A 319 4.20 3.23 17.29
N ILE A 320 3.41 4.32 17.22
CA ILE A 320 3.57 5.43 18.17
C ILE A 320 3.26 4.94 19.58
N PHE A 321 2.16 4.19 19.77
CA PHE A 321 1.75 3.69 21.06
C PHE A 321 2.83 2.82 21.74
N VAL A 322 3.29 1.77 21.07
CA VAL A 322 4.25 0.83 21.70
C VAL A 322 5.63 1.44 21.93
N GLN A 323 6.05 2.40 21.11
CA GLN A 323 7.34 3.07 21.30
C GLN A 323 7.25 4.22 22.30
N THR A 324 6.19 5.02 22.31
CA THR A 324 6.06 6.17 23.20
C THR A 324 5.53 5.77 24.57
N VAL A 325 4.42 5.01 24.62
CA VAL A 325 3.74 4.65 25.89
C VAL A 325 4.44 3.49 26.59
N TRP A 326 4.81 2.43 25.84
CA TRP A 326 5.48 1.27 26.44
C TRP A 326 7.00 1.33 26.39
N GLY A 327 7.58 2.37 25.78
CA GLY A 327 9.03 2.55 25.68
C GLY A 327 9.75 1.44 24.90
N TYR A 328 9.08 0.79 23.94
CA TYR A 328 9.73 -0.24 23.12
C TYR A 328 10.75 0.42 22.19
N SER A 329 11.93 -0.21 22.08
CA SER A 329 12.88 0.16 21.03
C SER A 329 12.28 -0.12 19.64
N PRO A 330 12.76 0.56 18.59
CA PRO A 330 12.32 0.28 17.22
C PRO A 330 12.50 -1.19 16.83
N LEU A 331 13.59 -1.82 17.22
CA LEU A 331 13.83 -3.25 16.97
C LEU A 331 12.80 -4.14 17.69
N LYS A 332 12.53 -3.86 18.95
CA LYS A 332 11.51 -4.60 19.73
C LYS A 332 10.13 -4.44 19.10
N THR A 333 9.79 -3.25 18.60
CA THR A 333 8.54 -2.98 17.87
C THR A 333 8.46 -3.79 16.58
N GLY A 334 9.53 -3.81 15.76
CA GLY A 334 9.59 -4.60 14.54
C GLY A 334 9.39 -6.10 14.80
N VAL A 335 10.06 -6.64 15.82
CA VAL A 335 9.89 -8.05 16.23
C VAL A 335 8.48 -8.33 16.74
N ALA A 336 7.88 -7.41 17.52
CA ALA A 336 6.52 -7.55 18.04
C ALA A 336 5.46 -7.63 16.92
N TYR A 337 5.75 -7.10 15.73
CA TYR A 337 4.84 -7.16 14.57
C TYR A 337 5.00 -8.43 13.71
N LEU A 338 6.05 -9.23 13.90
CA LEU A 338 6.25 -10.45 13.09
C LEU A 338 5.09 -11.45 13.18
N PRO A 339 4.49 -11.73 14.35
CA PRO A 339 3.32 -12.60 14.42
C PRO A 339 2.13 -12.11 13.59
N MET A 340 1.95 -10.78 13.51
CA MET A 340 0.91 -10.17 12.67
C MET A 340 1.18 -10.42 11.18
N VAL A 341 2.41 -10.16 10.71
CA VAL A 341 2.78 -10.39 9.30
C VAL A 341 2.67 -11.88 8.95
N ALA A 342 3.14 -12.76 9.82
CA ALA A 342 3.00 -14.21 9.63
C ALA A 342 1.52 -14.62 9.53
N THR A 343 0.63 -14.03 10.34
CA THR A 343 -0.81 -14.30 10.29
C THR A 343 -1.43 -13.79 8.99
N ILE A 344 -1.06 -12.60 8.51
CA ILE A 344 -1.51 -12.08 7.20
C ILE A 344 -1.11 -13.05 6.08
N MET A 345 0.16 -13.50 6.06
CA MET A 345 0.66 -14.44 5.06
C MET A 345 -0.08 -15.78 5.10
N LEU A 346 -0.24 -16.35 6.29
CA LEU A 346 -0.95 -17.61 6.48
C LEU A 346 -2.40 -17.51 5.98
N MET A 347 -3.10 -16.46 6.39
CA MET A 347 -4.52 -16.28 6.05
C MET A 347 -4.72 -15.91 4.58
N ALA A 348 -3.79 -15.21 3.94
CA ALA A 348 -3.79 -15.02 2.49
C ALA A 348 -3.66 -16.36 1.75
N GLY A 349 -2.76 -17.26 2.22
CA GLY A 349 -2.62 -18.62 1.69
C GLY A 349 -3.88 -19.47 1.89
N VAL A 350 -4.48 -19.42 3.07
CA VAL A 350 -5.75 -20.11 3.37
C VAL A 350 -6.88 -19.57 2.49
N SER A 351 -6.97 -18.24 2.36
CA SER A 351 -7.98 -17.59 1.52
C SER A 351 -7.87 -18.02 0.06
N SER A 352 -6.65 -18.12 -0.48
CA SER A 352 -6.42 -18.56 -1.87
C SER A 352 -6.93 -19.99 -2.13
N GLN A 353 -6.85 -20.88 -1.14
CA GLN A 353 -7.36 -22.24 -1.22
C GLN A 353 -8.87 -22.34 -1.01
N LEU A 354 -9.45 -21.43 -0.23
CA LEU A 354 -10.87 -21.42 0.10
C LEU A 354 -11.73 -20.74 -0.97
N VAL A 355 -11.25 -19.69 -1.65
CA VAL A 355 -12.02 -18.99 -2.70
C VAL A 355 -12.58 -19.94 -3.76
N PRO A 356 -11.81 -20.90 -4.31
CA PRO A 356 -12.36 -21.85 -5.29
C PRO A 356 -13.43 -22.78 -4.71
N ARG A 357 -13.43 -23.01 -3.39
CA ARG A 357 -14.34 -23.95 -2.71
C ARG A 357 -15.65 -23.30 -2.29
N ILE A 358 -15.60 -22.14 -1.66
CA ILE A 358 -16.77 -21.49 -1.05
C ILE A 358 -17.13 -20.15 -1.71
N GLY A 359 -16.31 -19.66 -2.66
CA GLY A 359 -16.52 -18.39 -3.34
C GLY A 359 -15.96 -17.18 -2.57
N ALA A 360 -15.91 -16.02 -3.25
CA ALA A 360 -15.35 -14.80 -2.67
C ALA A 360 -16.25 -14.14 -1.63
N ARG A 361 -17.59 -14.12 -1.83
CA ARG A 361 -18.53 -13.39 -0.98
C ARG A 361 -18.53 -13.86 0.48
N PRO A 362 -18.62 -15.16 0.82
CA PRO A 362 -18.57 -15.61 2.21
C PRO A 362 -17.26 -15.25 2.91
N LEU A 363 -16.14 -15.33 2.18
CA LEU A 363 -14.82 -14.96 2.70
C LEU A 363 -14.73 -13.46 2.99
N LEU A 364 -15.22 -12.61 2.10
CA LEU A 364 -15.27 -11.16 2.31
C LEU A 364 -16.14 -10.79 3.51
N LEU A 365 -17.28 -11.45 3.71
CA LEU A 365 -18.15 -11.23 4.87
C LEU A 365 -17.43 -11.61 6.17
N ALA A 366 -16.90 -12.83 6.24
CA ALA A 366 -16.18 -13.31 7.41
C ALA A 366 -14.97 -12.44 7.74
N ALA A 367 -14.16 -12.10 6.72
CA ALA A 367 -12.95 -11.34 6.88
C ALA A 367 -13.20 -9.87 7.29
N SER A 368 -14.22 -9.20 6.71
CA SER A 368 -14.62 -7.85 7.13
C SER A 368 -15.11 -7.83 8.57
N ALA A 369 -15.94 -8.81 8.96
CA ALA A 369 -16.39 -8.95 10.34
C ALA A 369 -15.24 -9.23 11.31
N THR A 370 -14.32 -10.15 10.96
CA THR A 370 -13.16 -10.48 11.78
C THR A 370 -12.24 -9.26 11.96
N THR A 371 -12.00 -8.49 10.89
CA THR A 371 -11.19 -7.25 10.99
C THR A 371 -11.88 -6.21 11.87
N ALA A 372 -13.20 -6.04 11.72
CA ALA A 372 -13.96 -5.10 12.56
C ALA A 372 -13.90 -5.49 14.05
N VAL A 373 -14.06 -6.79 14.37
CA VAL A 373 -13.91 -7.31 15.73
C VAL A 373 -12.50 -7.09 16.26
N GLY A 374 -11.47 -7.38 15.46
CA GLY A 374 -10.07 -7.17 15.84
C GLY A 374 -9.77 -5.70 16.13
N MET A 375 -10.22 -4.76 15.28
CA MET A 375 -10.07 -3.33 15.48
C MET A 375 -10.83 -2.83 16.72
N PHE A 376 -12.03 -3.31 16.93
CA PHE A 376 -12.79 -3.00 18.14
C PHE A 376 -12.12 -3.55 19.40
N TRP A 377 -11.49 -4.72 19.33
CA TRP A 377 -10.70 -5.26 20.45
C TRP A 377 -9.41 -4.45 20.66
N LEU A 378 -8.74 -4.03 19.60
CA LEU A 378 -7.60 -3.09 19.68
C LEU A 378 -7.97 -1.79 20.38
N SER A 379 -9.21 -1.31 20.26
CA SER A 379 -9.66 -0.10 20.96
C SER A 379 -9.71 -0.24 22.48
N ARG A 380 -9.50 -1.43 23.01
CA ARG A 380 -9.42 -1.68 24.47
C ARG A 380 -8.00 -1.62 25.02
N ILE A 381 -7.02 -1.26 24.18
CA ILE A 381 -5.64 -1.09 24.62
C ILE A 381 -5.52 0.12 25.57
N SER A 382 -4.74 -0.03 26.62
CA SER A 382 -4.47 1.01 27.60
C SER A 382 -2.97 1.08 27.91
N GLU A 383 -2.55 2.13 28.59
CA GLU A 383 -1.17 2.31 29.07
C GLU A 383 -0.70 1.16 29.98
N HIS A 384 -1.64 0.50 30.67
CA HIS A 384 -1.36 -0.64 31.57
C HIS A 384 -1.42 -1.99 30.86
N SER A 385 -1.83 -2.03 29.59
CA SER A 385 -1.88 -3.27 28.81
C SER A 385 -0.47 -3.83 28.59
N THR A 386 -0.38 -5.16 28.52
CA THR A 386 0.88 -5.85 28.16
C THR A 386 0.80 -6.37 26.73
N TYR A 387 1.96 -6.73 26.14
CA TYR A 387 1.99 -7.28 24.79
C TYR A 387 1.10 -8.51 24.62
N THR A 388 1.25 -9.51 25.51
CA THR A 388 0.48 -10.76 25.44
C THR A 388 -0.95 -10.61 25.94
N GLY A 389 -1.20 -9.74 26.92
CA GLY A 389 -2.51 -9.58 27.55
C GLY A 389 -3.43 -8.59 26.83
N GLY A 390 -2.89 -7.64 26.06
CA GLY A 390 -3.71 -6.58 25.47
C GLY A 390 -3.50 -6.30 23.98
N LEU A 391 -2.32 -6.64 23.42
CA LEU A 391 -2.00 -6.31 22.03
C LEU A 391 -2.00 -7.52 21.11
N LEU A 392 -1.38 -8.63 21.48
CA LEU A 392 -1.15 -9.76 20.59
C LEU A 392 -2.45 -10.35 20.06
N GLY A 393 -3.41 -10.63 20.94
CA GLY A 393 -4.72 -11.21 20.55
C GLY A 393 -5.45 -10.39 19.50
N PRO A 394 -5.81 -9.12 19.82
CA PRO A 394 -6.52 -8.27 18.86
C PRO A 394 -5.73 -8.00 17.57
N MET A 395 -4.41 -7.89 17.65
CA MET A 395 -3.54 -7.73 16.49
C MET A 395 -3.60 -8.95 15.56
N LEU A 396 -3.57 -10.17 16.10
CA LEU A 396 -3.69 -11.41 15.32
C LEU A 396 -5.08 -11.57 14.69
N VAL A 397 -6.15 -11.23 15.43
CA VAL A 397 -7.52 -11.26 14.88
C VAL A 397 -7.67 -10.27 13.73
N THR A 398 -7.18 -9.04 13.90
CA THR A 398 -7.18 -8.04 12.82
C THR A 398 -6.38 -8.53 11.60
N ALA A 399 -5.19 -9.08 11.83
CA ALA A 399 -4.32 -9.62 10.80
C ALA A 399 -4.97 -10.80 10.04
N ALA A 400 -5.69 -11.67 10.75
CA ALA A 400 -6.41 -12.78 10.14
C ALA A 400 -7.51 -12.28 9.20
N GLY A 401 -8.26 -11.27 9.61
CA GLY A 401 -9.26 -10.63 8.76
C GLY A 401 -8.63 -9.96 7.54
N LEU A 402 -7.63 -9.10 7.73
CA LEU A 402 -6.94 -8.41 6.65
C LEU A 402 -6.31 -9.40 5.63
N GLY A 403 -5.59 -10.42 6.11
CA GLY A 403 -4.97 -11.43 5.24
C GLY A 403 -6.00 -12.19 4.39
N THR A 404 -7.18 -12.46 4.96
CA THR A 404 -8.27 -13.14 4.23
C THR A 404 -8.94 -12.23 3.19
N LEU A 405 -8.97 -10.91 3.40
CA LEU A 405 -9.67 -9.95 2.52
C LEU A 405 -9.01 -9.76 1.16
N PHE A 406 -7.67 -9.71 1.10
CA PHE A 406 -6.94 -9.27 -0.10
C PHE A 406 -7.26 -10.10 -1.34
N MET A 407 -7.16 -11.42 -1.22
CA MET A 407 -7.32 -12.33 -2.35
C MET A 407 -8.75 -12.29 -2.94
N PRO A 408 -9.84 -12.51 -2.16
CA PRO A 408 -11.17 -12.49 -2.73
C PRO A 408 -11.59 -11.11 -3.24
N ALA A 409 -11.16 -10.00 -2.61
CA ALA A 409 -11.47 -8.67 -3.08
C ALA A 409 -10.78 -8.38 -4.44
N THR A 410 -9.51 -8.78 -4.60
CA THR A 410 -8.79 -8.65 -5.87
C THR A 410 -9.45 -9.49 -6.97
N LEU A 411 -9.85 -10.72 -6.69
CA LEU A 411 -10.55 -11.57 -7.66
C LEU A 411 -11.89 -10.98 -8.10
N VAL A 412 -12.66 -10.42 -7.16
CA VAL A 412 -13.93 -9.73 -7.48
C VAL A 412 -13.68 -8.48 -8.31
N ALA A 413 -12.64 -7.71 -8.00
CA ALA A 413 -12.26 -6.52 -8.76
C ALA A 413 -11.87 -6.84 -10.20
N LEU A 414 -11.23 -7.99 -10.44
CA LEU A 414 -10.79 -8.45 -11.76
C LEU A 414 -11.85 -9.29 -12.49
N SER A 415 -12.94 -9.70 -11.82
CA SER A 415 -13.96 -10.53 -12.44
C SER A 415 -14.69 -9.81 -13.58
N LYS A 416 -14.90 -10.50 -14.72
CA LYS A 416 -15.59 -9.95 -15.90
C LYS A 416 -14.99 -8.63 -16.42
N VAL A 417 -13.67 -8.52 -16.33
CA VAL A 417 -12.91 -7.41 -16.93
C VAL A 417 -12.34 -7.89 -18.25
N ASP A 418 -12.47 -7.06 -19.29
CA ASP A 418 -11.80 -7.33 -20.57
C ASP A 418 -10.27 -7.34 -20.37
N ASP A 419 -9.54 -8.19 -21.10
CA ASP A 419 -8.07 -8.31 -20.99
C ASP A 419 -7.35 -6.97 -21.17
N LYS A 420 -7.87 -6.10 -22.03
CA LYS A 420 -7.36 -4.73 -22.25
C LYS A 420 -7.45 -3.82 -21.04
N ASP A 421 -8.37 -4.08 -20.11
CA ASP A 421 -8.64 -3.29 -18.91
C ASP A 421 -8.12 -3.99 -17.62
N ALA A 422 -7.58 -5.22 -17.71
CA ALA A 422 -7.13 -5.99 -16.56
C ALA A 422 -6.03 -5.27 -15.74
N GLY A 423 -5.08 -4.64 -16.42
CA GLY A 423 -4.04 -3.84 -15.78
C GLY A 423 -4.61 -2.61 -15.06
N LEU A 424 -5.61 -1.95 -15.64
CA LEU A 424 -6.31 -0.83 -15.01
C LEU A 424 -7.08 -1.29 -13.76
N ALA A 425 -7.82 -2.40 -13.85
CA ALA A 425 -8.59 -2.93 -12.74
C ALA A 425 -7.68 -3.33 -11.55
N SER A 426 -6.53 -3.96 -11.82
CA SER A 426 -5.52 -4.29 -10.81
C SER A 426 -4.91 -3.02 -10.18
N SER A 427 -4.56 -2.03 -10.99
CA SER A 427 -4.04 -0.76 -10.49
C SER A 427 -5.03 -0.02 -9.60
N LEU A 428 -6.34 -0.09 -9.89
CA LEU A 428 -7.41 0.49 -9.07
C LEU A 428 -7.54 -0.18 -7.68
N VAL A 429 -7.24 -1.47 -7.56
CA VAL A 429 -7.16 -2.16 -6.26
C VAL A 429 -6.09 -1.52 -5.39
N ASN A 430 -4.87 -1.35 -5.94
CA ASN A 430 -3.76 -0.73 -5.22
C ASN A 430 -4.01 0.77 -4.95
N THR A 431 -4.53 1.51 -5.94
CA THR A 431 -4.93 2.92 -5.76
C THR A 431 -5.95 3.04 -4.64
N GLY A 432 -6.99 2.19 -4.63
CA GLY A 432 -8.02 2.17 -3.58
C GLY A 432 -7.42 1.95 -2.19
N GLN A 433 -6.46 1.04 -2.06
CA GLN A 433 -5.76 0.79 -0.79
C GLN A 433 -4.92 2.00 -0.35
N GLN A 434 -4.13 2.60 -1.24
CA GLN A 434 -3.26 3.73 -0.90
C GLN A 434 -4.05 5.00 -0.60
N VAL A 435 -5.05 5.30 -1.42
CA VAL A 435 -5.96 6.44 -1.21
C VAL A 435 -6.78 6.25 0.06
N GLY A 436 -7.33 5.05 0.24
CA GLY A 436 -8.06 4.69 1.46
C GLY A 436 -7.18 4.79 2.71
N GLY A 437 -5.92 4.35 2.62
CA GLY A 437 -4.93 4.48 3.68
C GLY A 437 -4.68 5.95 4.05
N SER A 438 -4.46 6.80 3.06
CA SER A 438 -4.17 8.23 3.28
C SER A 438 -5.37 9.01 3.82
N ILE A 439 -6.56 8.85 3.23
CA ILE A 439 -7.80 9.47 3.71
C ILE A 439 -8.13 8.94 5.11
N GLY A 440 -8.00 7.61 5.27
CA GLY A 440 -8.25 6.95 6.52
C GLY A 440 -7.34 7.43 7.64
N LEU A 441 -6.04 7.50 7.38
CA LEU A 441 -5.07 8.00 8.37
C LEU A 441 -5.36 9.44 8.77
N ALA A 442 -5.70 10.32 7.83
CA ALA A 442 -6.09 11.70 8.14
C ALA A 442 -7.39 11.79 8.96
N LEU A 443 -8.41 10.98 8.61
CA LEU A 443 -9.66 10.93 9.35
C LEU A 443 -9.47 10.39 10.76
N LEU A 444 -8.80 9.26 10.89
CA LEU A 444 -8.52 8.61 12.18
C LEU A 444 -7.62 9.49 13.03
N GLY A 445 -6.62 10.15 12.42
CA GLY A 445 -5.72 11.09 13.08
C GLY A 445 -6.47 12.32 13.62
N THR A 446 -7.36 12.92 12.81
CA THR A 446 -8.18 14.05 13.27
C THR A 446 -8.99 13.67 14.52
N VAL A 447 -9.60 12.49 14.53
CA VAL A 447 -10.33 11.98 15.71
C VAL A 447 -9.38 11.73 16.87
N ALA A 448 -8.31 10.95 16.65
CA ALA A 448 -7.39 10.55 17.70
C ALA A 448 -6.70 11.76 18.36
N TRP A 449 -6.12 12.67 17.56
CA TRP A 449 -5.43 13.85 18.11
C TRP A 449 -6.37 14.86 18.78
N THR A 450 -7.61 14.98 18.30
CA THR A 450 -8.63 15.79 18.99
C THR A 450 -8.94 15.21 20.38
N VAL A 451 -9.07 13.88 20.48
CA VAL A 451 -9.31 13.22 21.78
C VAL A 451 -8.07 13.34 22.66
N VAL A 452 -6.85 13.14 22.13
CA VAL A 452 -5.59 13.35 22.87
C VAL A 452 -5.56 14.77 23.47
N ALA A 453 -5.78 15.80 22.64
CA ALA A 453 -5.75 17.19 23.09
C ALA A 453 -6.78 17.48 24.21
N ASN A 454 -8.00 16.97 24.05
CA ASN A 454 -9.06 17.13 25.07
C ASN A 454 -8.74 16.39 26.37
N THR A 455 -8.19 15.17 26.28
CA THR A 455 -7.81 14.37 27.45
C THR A 455 -6.65 15.02 28.20
N VAL A 456 -5.61 15.48 27.52
CA VAL A 456 -4.50 16.22 28.14
C VAL A 456 -5.02 17.44 28.90
N ARG A 457 -5.90 18.22 28.26
CA ARG A 457 -6.47 19.43 28.87
C ARG A 457 -7.33 19.11 30.11
N SER A 458 -8.20 18.11 30.04
CA SER A 458 -9.05 17.71 31.18
C SER A 458 -8.24 17.16 32.35
N SER A 459 -7.27 16.31 32.06
CA SER A 459 -6.37 15.74 33.08
C SER A 459 -5.47 16.81 33.71
N ALA A 460 -4.96 17.76 32.91
CA ALA A 460 -4.18 18.89 33.44
C ALA A 460 -5.01 19.80 34.35
N LYS A 461 -6.27 20.08 33.98
CA LYS A 461 -7.20 20.84 34.84
C LYS A 461 -7.50 20.10 36.14
N ALA A 462 -7.75 18.80 36.09
CA ALA A 462 -7.97 17.98 37.28
C ALA A 462 -6.74 17.97 38.20
N ALA A 463 -5.54 17.79 37.64
CA ALA A 463 -4.29 17.85 38.39
C ALA A 463 -4.07 19.21 39.06
N ALA A 464 -4.35 20.32 38.35
CA ALA A 464 -4.25 21.68 38.92
C ALA A 464 -5.25 21.93 40.06
N ALA A 465 -6.48 21.40 39.95
CA ALA A 465 -7.49 21.51 41.00
C ALA A 465 -7.09 20.77 42.30
N HIS A 466 -6.27 19.72 42.20
CA HIS A 466 -5.77 18.93 43.33
C HIS A 466 -4.33 19.30 43.73
N ALA A 467 -3.71 20.30 43.09
CA ALA A 467 -2.30 20.69 43.34
C ALA A 467 -2.00 21.14 44.78
N GLY A 468 -3.02 21.52 45.53
CA GLY A 468 -2.88 21.81 46.98
C GLY A 468 -2.75 20.58 47.89
N GLN A 469 -2.99 19.37 47.36
CA GLN A 469 -2.96 18.11 48.12
C GLN A 469 -1.82 17.18 47.69
N VAL A 470 -1.09 17.47 46.62
CA VAL A 470 -0.07 16.57 46.08
C VAL A 470 1.30 16.91 46.63
N VAL A 471 1.75 16.05 47.50
CA VAL A 471 3.10 15.96 48.03
C VAL A 471 4.09 15.56 46.91
N HIS A 472 5.15 16.38 46.72
CA HIS A 472 6.49 16.01 46.26
C HIS A 472 6.62 14.96 45.14
N GLY A 473 5.87 15.03 44.06
CA GLY A 473 6.08 14.25 42.84
C GLY A 473 6.82 15.05 41.75
N ASN A 474 7.63 14.36 40.96
CA ASN A 474 8.32 14.97 39.83
C ASN A 474 7.28 15.43 38.76
N ALA A 475 7.12 16.74 38.58
CA ALA A 475 6.15 17.32 37.63
C ALA A 475 6.34 16.81 36.19
N ALA A 476 7.56 16.42 35.80
CA ALA A 476 7.85 15.84 34.51
C ALA A 476 7.23 14.44 34.37
N GLN A 477 7.29 13.61 35.42
CA GLN A 477 6.67 12.27 35.42
C GLN A 477 5.13 12.37 35.36
N ALA A 478 4.54 13.30 36.09
CA ALA A 478 3.09 13.54 36.02
C ALA A 478 2.63 13.99 34.63
N LYS A 479 3.38 14.87 33.96
CA LYS A 479 3.09 15.28 32.59
C LYS A 479 3.22 14.10 31.60
N ALA A 480 4.24 13.27 31.74
CA ALA A 480 4.42 12.07 30.90
C ALA A 480 3.24 11.10 31.08
N ALA A 481 2.84 10.79 32.31
CA ALA A 481 1.72 9.88 32.59
C ALA A 481 0.39 10.42 32.02
N ILE A 482 0.13 11.74 32.12
CA ILE A 482 -1.04 12.37 31.49
C ILE A 482 -1.00 12.21 29.97
N TYR A 483 0.16 12.39 29.36
CA TYR A 483 0.32 12.28 27.91
C TYR A 483 0.16 10.83 27.43
N ASP A 484 0.76 9.86 28.14
CA ASP A 484 0.65 8.43 27.82
C ASP A 484 -0.80 7.95 27.92
N HIS A 485 -1.50 8.35 28.98
CA HIS A 485 -2.94 8.09 29.11
C HIS A 485 -3.74 8.72 27.97
N ALA A 486 -3.46 9.99 27.62
CA ALA A 486 -4.14 10.67 26.52
C ALA A 486 -3.92 9.99 25.17
N LEU A 487 -2.69 9.51 24.90
CA LEU A 487 -2.40 8.71 23.69
C LEU A 487 -3.20 7.41 23.67
N ALA A 488 -3.28 6.69 24.79
CA ALA A 488 -4.05 5.46 24.90
C ALA A 488 -5.53 5.70 24.59
N VAL A 489 -6.14 6.73 25.19
CA VAL A 489 -7.55 7.09 24.96
C VAL A 489 -7.78 7.57 23.52
N GLY A 490 -6.90 8.42 22.99
CA GLY A 490 -7.03 8.94 21.63
C GLY A 490 -6.92 7.86 20.55
N PHE A 491 -5.93 6.98 20.67
CA PHE A 491 -5.74 5.90 19.70
C PHE A 491 -6.82 4.81 19.81
N SER A 492 -7.32 4.55 21.02
CA SER A 492 -8.50 3.72 21.25
C SER A 492 -9.68 4.21 20.40
N ARG A 493 -9.97 5.52 20.41
CA ARG A 493 -11.02 6.12 19.57
C ARG A 493 -10.73 6.00 18.07
N GLY A 494 -9.46 6.14 17.67
CA GLY A 494 -9.05 5.86 16.28
C GLY A 494 -9.38 4.43 15.86
N PHE A 495 -9.10 3.45 16.70
CA PHE A 495 -9.42 2.03 16.42
C PHE A 495 -10.94 1.75 16.43
N GLU A 496 -11.73 2.41 17.28
CA GLU A 496 -13.20 2.31 17.23
C GLU A 496 -13.76 2.81 15.89
N VAL A 497 -13.28 3.97 15.40
CA VAL A 497 -13.67 4.50 14.09
C VAL A 497 -13.23 3.55 12.97
N SER A 498 -12.02 3.00 13.07
CA SER A 498 -11.51 2.00 12.11
C SER A 498 -12.38 0.74 12.10
N ALA A 499 -12.86 0.27 13.26
CA ALA A 499 -13.82 -0.84 13.35
C ALA A 499 -15.14 -0.48 12.63
N GLY A 500 -15.64 0.75 12.80
CA GLY A 500 -16.82 1.26 12.10
C GLY A 500 -16.64 1.26 10.57
N ILE A 501 -15.45 1.64 10.08
CA ILE A 501 -15.12 1.60 8.65
C ILE A 501 -15.08 0.15 8.13
N MET A 502 -14.61 -0.80 8.92
CA MET A 502 -14.64 -2.22 8.55
C MET A 502 -16.06 -2.82 8.59
N LEU A 503 -16.93 -2.31 9.46
CA LEU A 503 -18.39 -2.61 9.40
C LEU A 503 -19.02 -2.03 8.13
N LEU A 504 -18.58 -0.85 7.66
CA LEU A 504 -18.99 -0.32 6.36
C LEU A 504 -18.53 -1.26 5.23
N ALA A 505 -17.32 -1.81 5.27
CA ALA A 505 -16.85 -2.81 4.30
C ALA A 505 -17.72 -4.07 4.32
N LEU A 506 -18.17 -4.51 5.50
CA LEU A 506 -19.12 -5.62 5.65
C LEU A 506 -20.47 -5.28 4.99
N ILE A 507 -21.01 -4.10 5.24
CA ILE A 507 -22.27 -3.63 4.61
C ILE A 507 -22.13 -3.56 3.09
N VAL A 508 -21.00 -3.01 2.58
CA VAL A 508 -20.70 -2.98 1.15
C VAL A 508 -20.65 -4.39 0.57
N THR A 509 -20.06 -5.34 1.28
CA THR A 509 -20.02 -6.75 0.86
C THR A 509 -21.42 -7.35 0.75
N ILE A 510 -22.27 -7.13 1.76
CA ILE A 510 -23.67 -7.62 1.76
C ILE A 510 -24.44 -7.00 0.59
N ALA A 511 -24.34 -5.69 0.43
CA ALA A 511 -25.11 -4.92 -0.53
C ALA A 511 -24.64 -5.12 -1.97
N MET A 512 -23.34 -5.08 -2.22
CA MET A 512 -22.79 -4.92 -3.57
C MET A 512 -22.17 -6.20 -4.17
N ILE A 513 -21.63 -7.11 -3.36
CA ILE A 513 -20.95 -8.30 -3.88
C ILE A 513 -21.96 -9.40 -4.24
N ARG A 514 -22.11 -9.65 -5.54
CA ARG A 514 -23.04 -10.65 -6.10
C ARG A 514 -22.35 -11.56 -7.13
N VAL A 515 -21.07 -11.84 -6.93
CA VAL A 515 -20.27 -12.69 -7.82
C VAL A 515 -20.52 -14.16 -7.48
N LYS A 516 -20.88 -14.96 -8.50
CA LYS A 516 -20.99 -16.41 -8.36
C LYS A 516 -19.61 -17.06 -8.43
N ARG A 517 -19.49 -18.26 -7.88
CA ARG A 517 -18.25 -19.05 -7.92
C ARG A 517 -17.78 -19.29 -9.37
N GLU A 518 -18.72 -19.54 -10.29
CA GLU A 518 -18.47 -19.78 -11.72
C GLU A 518 -17.83 -18.57 -12.39
N ASP A 519 -18.16 -17.35 -11.97
CA ASP A 519 -17.62 -16.10 -12.51
C ASP A 519 -16.14 -15.88 -12.14
N LEU A 520 -15.62 -16.65 -11.18
CA LEU A 520 -14.23 -16.61 -10.72
C LEU A 520 -13.38 -17.74 -11.32
N ALA A 521 -14.00 -18.73 -11.96
CA ALA A 521 -13.31 -19.82 -12.63
C ALA A 521 -12.63 -19.28 -13.90
N GLY A 522 -11.34 -19.11 -13.88
CA GLY A 522 -10.55 -18.55 -14.99
C GLY A 522 -9.88 -17.22 -14.70
N VAL A 523 -10.25 -16.53 -13.62
CA VAL A 523 -9.53 -15.34 -13.17
C VAL A 523 -8.28 -15.78 -12.41
N GLN A 524 -7.11 -15.71 -13.07
CA GLN A 524 -5.85 -15.87 -12.35
C GLN A 524 -5.58 -14.58 -11.58
N PRO A 525 -5.35 -14.64 -10.26
CA PRO A 525 -4.99 -13.45 -9.51
C PRO A 525 -3.64 -12.96 -9.98
N ILE A 526 -3.60 -11.74 -10.47
CA ILE A 526 -2.35 -11.02 -10.66
C ILE A 526 -1.96 -10.56 -9.25
N PRO A 527 -0.83 -11.04 -8.69
CA PRO A 527 -0.37 -10.55 -7.39
C PRO A 527 -0.12 -9.05 -7.48
N GLY A 528 -0.78 -8.29 -6.61
CA GLY A 528 -0.63 -6.84 -6.50
C GLY A 528 0.69 -6.43 -5.86
#